data_3b55aa26b68376e1f4bf2100e3e5fc9b
#
_entry.id   3b55aa26b68376e1f4bf2100e3e5fc9b
#
_cell.length_a   1.000
_cell.length_b   1.000
_cell.length_c   1.000
_cell.angle_alpha   90.00
_cell.angle_beta   90.00
_cell.angle_gamma   90.00
#
_symmetry.space_group_name_H-M   'P 1'
#
loop_
_entity.id
_entity.type
_entity.pdbx_description
1 polymer ?
#
loop_
_entity_poly.entity_id
_entity_poly.type
_entity_poly.pdbx_seq_one_letter_code
_entity_poly.pdbx_strand_id
1 'polypeptide(L)'
;SFHPAVRVENGYWKEFLDAVNGLLRNDGYELYPESKISGRDVYGWKKYNPEETALFIPFSQRNQADIKSKRLKLSLTMKMRSQLCALLEKFTTVYRETDETGWQYDITTSECVFRDLSQFYTPKCYDASGNYVETNDMKQFILKNSPFYVFDALELYEKYNSDGAFAAQLNALFKLNSINYKFELGRLVNTLDVSISKNEISSISEMGLKELVTEAERYYHDSNKQIAVEKLWDALERLKTYYSPALDKAHSANKIIDD
;
A
#
# COMPACT_ATOMS: atom_id res chain seq x y z
N SER A 1 -15.01 14.57 -33.14
CA SER A 1 -13.82 14.60 -32.32
C SER A 1 -13.47 16.05 -32.03
N PHE A 2 -13.70 16.49 -30.81
CA PHE A 2 -13.29 17.80 -30.33
C PHE A 2 -11.82 17.69 -29.90
N HIS A 3 -10.91 18.39 -30.56
CA HIS A 3 -9.60 18.71 -30.04
C HIS A 3 -9.67 20.15 -29.48
N PRO A 4 -9.74 20.32 -28.17
CA PRO A 4 -9.52 21.62 -27.59
C PRO A 4 -8.00 21.86 -27.50
N ALA A 5 -7.43 22.45 -28.56
CA ALA A 5 -6.12 23.07 -28.44
C ALA A 5 -6.27 24.39 -27.67
N VAL A 6 -6.48 24.32 -26.39
CA VAL A 6 -6.33 25.50 -25.53
C VAL A 6 -4.82 25.68 -25.32
N ARG A 7 -4.22 26.70 -25.93
CA ARG A 7 -2.91 27.20 -25.54
C ARG A 7 -3.08 27.85 -24.16
N VAL A 8 -2.77 27.12 -23.12
CA VAL A 8 -2.55 27.71 -21.80
C VAL A 8 -1.12 28.20 -21.81
N GLU A 9 -0.90 29.50 -21.62
CA GLU A 9 0.44 30.06 -21.46
C GLU A 9 1.15 29.41 -20.28
N ASN A 10 2.46 29.20 -20.45
CA ASN A 10 3.32 28.49 -19.51
C ASN A 10 3.13 28.98 -18.06
N GLY A 11 2.72 28.11 -17.16
CA GLY A 11 2.67 28.32 -15.72
C GLY A 11 1.32 28.01 -15.05
N TYR A 12 0.21 28.29 -15.71
CA TYR A 12 -1.13 28.16 -15.08
C TYR A 12 -1.87 26.85 -15.35
N TRP A 13 -1.24 25.90 -16.04
CA TRP A 13 -1.94 24.68 -16.44
C TRP A 13 -2.31 23.79 -15.24
N LYS A 14 -1.52 23.78 -14.15
CA LYS A 14 -1.84 23.04 -12.92
C LYS A 14 -3.06 23.66 -12.24
N GLU A 15 -3.07 24.96 -12.06
CA GLU A 15 -4.20 25.69 -11.47
C GLU A 15 -5.46 25.50 -12.30
N PHE A 16 -5.34 25.52 -13.64
CA PHE A 16 -6.45 25.24 -14.54
C PHE A 16 -6.94 23.79 -14.39
N LEU A 17 -6.05 22.81 -14.34
CA LEU A 17 -6.38 21.41 -14.13
C LEU A 17 -7.07 21.18 -12.77
N ASP A 18 -6.56 21.80 -11.72
CA ASP A 18 -7.14 21.72 -10.38
C ASP A 18 -8.54 22.37 -10.34
N ALA A 19 -8.71 23.49 -10.99
CA ALA A 19 -10.03 24.14 -11.12
C ALA A 19 -11.04 23.28 -11.90
N VAL A 20 -10.59 22.68 -13.02
CA VAL A 20 -11.43 21.77 -13.81
C VAL A 20 -11.77 20.51 -13.01
N ASN A 21 -10.79 19.92 -12.32
CA ASN A 21 -11.02 18.77 -11.45
C ASN A 21 -11.94 19.11 -10.28
N GLY A 22 -11.84 20.33 -9.73
CA GLY A 22 -12.76 20.81 -8.70
C GLY A 22 -14.23 20.81 -9.17
N LEU A 23 -14.48 21.16 -10.41
CA LEU A 23 -15.83 21.10 -11.02
C LEU A 23 -16.25 19.66 -11.32
N LEU A 24 -15.37 18.87 -11.98
CA LEU A 24 -15.68 17.51 -12.38
C LEU A 24 -15.93 16.57 -11.19
N ARG A 25 -15.25 16.79 -10.05
CA ARG A 25 -15.44 16.01 -8.83
C ARG A 25 -16.85 16.14 -8.24
N ASN A 26 -17.52 17.26 -8.47
CA ASN A 26 -18.94 17.40 -8.10
C ASN A 26 -19.85 16.44 -8.88
N ASP A 27 -19.44 16.08 -10.11
CA ASP A 27 -20.15 15.14 -10.96
C ASP A 27 -19.59 13.70 -10.85
N GLY A 28 -18.63 13.47 -9.94
CA GLY A 28 -18.03 12.16 -9.70
C GLY A 28 -16.97 11.75 -10.72
N TYR A 29 -16.29 12.70 -11.35
CA TYR A 29 -15.22 12.48 -12.33
C TYR A 29 -13.99 13.33 -12.04
N GLU A 30 -12.83 12.90 -12.54
CA GLU A 30 -11.60 13.69 -12.55
C GLU A 30 -10.75 13.40 -13.79
N LEU A 31 -9.95 14.40 -14.21
CA LEU A 31 -8.92 14.24 -15.22
C LEU A 31 -7.62 13.76 -14.60
N TYR A 32 -6.95 12.84 -15.28
CA TYR A 32 -5.62 12.36 -14.89
C TYR A 32 -4.70 12.28 -16.11
N PRO A 33 -3.37 12.40 -15.96
CA PRO A 33 -2.44 12.23 -17.06
C PRO A 33 -2.42 10.75 -17.49
N GLU A 34 -2.88 10.47 -18.70
CA GLU A 34 -3.01 9.12 -19.26
C GLU A 34 -1.80 8.73 -20.10
N SER A 35 -1.26 9.67 -20.88
CA SER A 35 -0.14 9.41 -21.79
C SER A 35 0.62 10.70 -22.13
N LYS A 36 1.72 10.56 -22.87
CA LYS A 36 2.46 11.72 -23.43
C LYS A 36 2.55 11.62 -24.95
N ILE A 37 2.19 12.70 -25.63
CA ILE A 37 2.36 12.83 -27.09
C ILE A 37 3.26 14.04 -27.35
N SER A 38 4.42 13.79 -27.97
CA SER A 38 5.40 14.86 -28.28
C SER A 38 5.81 15.69 -27.06
N GLY A 39 6.00 15.03 -25.90
CA GLY A 39 6.39 15.68 -24.65
C GLY A 39 5.26 16.40 -23.90
N ARG A 40 4.01 16.35 -24.42
CA ARG A 40 2.84 16.98 -23.80
C ARG A 40 1.97 15.92 -23.16
N ASP A 41 1.50 16.18 -21.94
CA ASP A 41 0.57 15.31 -21.25
C ASP A 41 -0.79 15.29 -21.97
N VAL A 42 -1.29 14.08 -22.20
CA VAL A 42 -2.65 13.83 -22.68
C VAL A 42 -3.45 13.34 -21.47
N TYR A 43 -4.57 14.01 -21.22
CA TYR A 43 -5.41 13.71 -20.06
C TYR A 43 -6.58 12.81 -20.47
N GLY A 44 -6.74 11.71 -19.74
CA GLY A 44 -7.93 10.91 -19.71
C GLY A 44 -8.85 11.34 -18.56
N TRP A 45 -10.02 10.72 -18.47
CA TRP A 45 -10.91 10.92 -17.34
C TRP A 45 -11.21 9.59 -16.66
N LYS A 46 -11.41 9.62 -15.34
CA LYS A 46 -11.84 8.49 -14.54
C LYS A 46 -12.92 8.91 -13.56
N LYS A 47 -13.62 7.93 -12.96
CA LYS A 47 -14.52 8.22 -11.84
C LYS A 47 -13.70 8.76 -10.67
N TYR A 48 -14.17 9.87 -10.12
CA TYR A 48 -13.60 10.43 -8.90
C TYR A 48 -14.01 9.56 -7.70
N ASN A 49 -13.03 9.05 -7.00
CA ASN A 49 -13.23 8.39 -5.73
C ASN A 49 -12.68 9.29 -4.62
N PRO A 50 -13.53 9.86 -3.74
CA PRO A 50 -13.07 10.70 -2.64
C PRO A 50 -12.08 9.96 -1.71
N GLU A 51 -12.19 8.64 -1.60
CA GLU A 51 -11.30 7.83 -0.78
C GLU A 51 -9.90 7.69 -1.40
N GLU A 52 -9.78 7.72 -2.73
CA GLU A 52 -8.48 7.74 -3.43
C GLU A 52 -7.77 9.09 -3.33
N THR A 53 -8.53 10.17 -3.20
CA THR A 53 -8.02 11.53 -3.00
C THR A 53 -7.88 11.90 -1.52
N ALA A 54 -8.26 10.99 -0.61
CA ALA A 54 -8.02 11.17 0.81
C ALA A 54 -6.53 11.48 1.03
N LEU A 55 -6.29 12.46 1.88
CA LEU A 55 -4.97 12.90 2.31
C LEU A 55 -4.05 11.70 2.49
N PHE A 56 -2.93 11.66 1.76
CA PHE A 56 -1.92 10.65 1.99
C PHE A 56 -1.52 10.67 3.47
N ILE A 57 -1.73 9.57 4.15
CA ILE A 57 -1.26 9.37 5.51
C ILE A 57 -0.23 8.26 5.46
N PRO A 58 1.04 8.50 5.86
CA PRO A 58 2.10 7.50 5.83
C PRO A 58 1.70 6.19 6.53
N PHE A 59 2.18 5.08 6.03
CA PHE A 59 1.96 3.75 6.60
C PHE A 59 2.25 3.71 8.11
N SER A 60 3.38 4.32 8.52
CA SER A 60 3.79 4.38 9.92
C SER A 60 2.78 5.10 10.81
N GLN A 61 2.13 6.15 10.31
CA GLN A 61 1.11 6.91 11.05
C GLN A 61 -0.23 6.19 11.08
N ARG A 62 -0.67 5.62 9.95
CA ARG A 62 -1.92 4.82 9.89
C ARG A 62 -1.91 3.65 10.87
N ASN A 63 -0.74 3.04 11.05
CA ASN A 63 -0.57 1.87 11.90
C ASN A 63 0.08 2.19 13.26
N GLN A 64 0.11 3.45 13.67
CA GLN A 64 0.85 3.89 14.87
C GLN A 64 0.43 3.14 16.15
N ALA A 65 -0.86 2.89 16.33
CA ALA A 65 -1.39 2.18 17.50
C ALA A 65 -0.86 0.73 17.55
N ASP A 66 -0.86 0.02 16.43
CA ASP A 66 -0.38 -1.37 16.34
C ASP A 66 1.15 -1.47 16.42
N ILE A 67 1.86 -0.47 15.89
CA ILE A 67 3.32 -0.36 16.04
C ILE A 67 3.69 -0.13 17.51
N LYS A 68 3.07 0.83 18.19
CA LYS A 68 3.32 1.13 19.60
C LYS A 68 2.98 -0.04 20.53
N SER A 69 1.89 -0.74 20.26
CA SER A 69 1.48 -1.93 21.02
C SER A 69 2.26 -3.21 20.62
N LYS A 70 3.20 -3.12 19.68
CA LYS A 70 3.98 -4.25 19.13
C LYS A 70 3.11 -5.35 18.51
N ARG A 71 1.86 -5.06 18.15
CA ARG A 71 0.98 -5.99 17.43
C ARG A 71 1.43 -6.14 15.98
N LEU A 72 1.84 -5.04 15.34
CA LEU A 72 2.39 -5.06 14.00
C LEU A 72 3.89 -5.36 14.06
N LYS A 73 4.28 -6.51 13.52
CA LYS A 73 5.67 -6.94 13.39
C LYS A 73 6.04 -6.96 11.92
N LEU A 74 7.00 -6.14 11.54
CA LEU A 74 7.54 -6.07 10.19
C LEU A 74 9.06 -6.16 10.26
N SER A 75 9.64 -7.04 9.46
CA SER A 75 11.09 -7.19 9.37
C SER A 75 11.51 -7.21 7.91
N LEU A 76 12.54 -6.45 7.59
CA LEU A 76 13.17 -6.42 6.26
C LEU A 76 14.62 -6.86 6.41
N THR A 77 14.98 -7.98 5.78
CA THR A 77 16.38 -8.46 5.76
C THR A 77 17.27 -7.48 5.00
N MET A 78 18.58 -7.47 5.31
CA MET A 78 19.54 -6.63 4.57
C MET A 78 19.56 -6.95 3.08
N LYS A 79 19.40 -8.22 2.71
CA LYS A 79 19.26 -8.64 1.31
C LYS A 79 18.08 -7.94 0.64
N MET A 80 16.92 -7.97 1.26
CA MET A 80 15.73 -7.32 0.74
C MET A 80 15.91 -5.80 0.64
N ARG A 81 16.49 -5.17 1.66
CA ARG A 81 16.78 -3.72 1.65
C ARG A 81 17.69 -3.33 0.50
N SER A 82 18.72 -4.13 0.21
CA SER A 82 19.59 -3.92 -0.95
C SER A 82 18.84 -4.06 -2.28
N GLN A 83 17.92 -5.03 -2.36
CA GLN A 83 17.06 -5.20 -3.53
C GLN A 83 16.09 -4.03 -3.70
N LEU A 84 15.53 -3.50 -2.59
CA LEU A 84 14.72 -2.29 -2.62
C LEU A 84 15.51 -1.08 -3.10
N CYS A 85 16.76 -0.89 -2.64
CA CYS A 85 17.61 0.19 -3.15
C CYS A 85 17.79 0.11 -4.67
N ALA A 86 18.10 -1.09 -5.21
CA ALA A 86 18.24 -1.30 -6.65
C ALA A 86 16.92 -1.04 -7.41
N LEU A 87 15.78 -1.42 -6.83
CA LEU A 87 14.47 -1.13 -7.40
C LEU A 87 14.22 0.38 -7.44
N LEU A 88 14.43 1.10 -6.34
CA LEU A 88 14.24 2.55 -6.27
C LEU A 88 15.15 3.28 -7.25
N GLU A 89 16.42 2.88 -7.37
CA GLU A 89 17.38 3.45 -8.32
C GLU A 89 16.90 3.31 -9.77
N LYS A 90 16.35 2.14 -10.12
CA LYS A 90 15.78 1.89 -11.45
C LYS A 90 14.57 2.80 -11.77
N PHE A 91 13.80 3.16 -10.77
CA PHE A 91 12.58 3.98 -10.91
C PHE A 91 12.79 5.44 -10.48
N THR A 92 14.03 5.85 -10.23
CA THR A 92 14.36 7.24 -9.98
C THR A 92 14.40 8.01 -11.31
N THR A 93 13.57 9.03 -11.41
CA THR A 93 13.52 9.98 -12.52
C THR A 93 13.98 11.36 -12.04
N VAL A 94 14.38 12.20 -12.99
CA VAL A 94 14.73 13.60 -12.73
C VAL A 94 13.62 14.47 -13.27
N TYR A 95 13.12 15.35 -12.43
CA TYR A 95 12.09 16.35 -12.76
C TYR A 95 12.73 17.72 -12.80
N ARG A 96 12.24 18.59 -13.69
CA ARG A 96 12.62 20.00 -13.71
C ARG A 96 11.51 20.81 -13.06
N GLU A 97 11.85 21.46 -11.97
CA GLU A 97 10.95 22.35 -11.25
C GLU A 97 11.41 23.82 -11.42
N THR A 98 10.47 24.75 -11.24
CA THR A 98 10.75 26.19 -11.25
C THR A 98 10.32 26.73 -9.89
N ASP A 99 11.22 27.45 -9.21
CA ASP A 99 10.90 28.12 -7.96
C ASP A 99 10.09 29.42 -8.15
N GLU A 100 9.69 30.04 -7.05
CA GLU A 100 8.91 31.29 -7.04
C GLU A 100 9.66 32.48 -7.71
N THR A 101 10.98 32.38 -7.86
CA THR A 101 11.82 33.39 -8.51
C THR A 101 11.98 33.17 -10.01
N GLY A 102 11.45 32.05 -10.54
CA GLY A 102 11.60 31.64 -11.93
C GLY A 102 12.88 30.84 -12.22
N TRP A 103 13.66 30.49 -11.17
CA TRP A 103 14.86 29.66 -11.33
C TRP A 103 14.47 28.19 -11.53
N GLN A 104 15.08 27.57 -12.55
CA GLN A 104 14.87 26.16 -12.86
C GLN A 104 15.96 25.29 -12.21
N TYR A 105 15.54 24.23 -11.56
CA TYR A 105 16.43 23.24 -10.96
C TYR A 105 15.91 21.82 -11.21
N ASP A 106 16.83 20.87 -11.19
CA ASP A 106 16.51 19.46 -11.33
C ASP A 106 16.33 18.85 -9.95
N ILE A 107 15.25 18.05 -9.76
CA ILE A 107 14.93 17.34 -8.54
C ILE A 107 14.65 15.87 -8.87
N THR A 108 15.15 14.95 -8.07
CA THR A 108 14.97 13.51 -8.26
C THR A 108 13.69 13.01 -7.57
N THR A 109 13.19 11.84 -7.98
CA THR A 109 12.11 11.15 -7.29
C THR A 109 12.39 11.02 -5.79
N SER A 110 13.63 10.68 -5.40
CA SER A 110 14.03 10.53 -4.00
C SER A 110 13.87 11.84 -3.21
N GLU A 111 14.27 12.96 -3.79
CA GLU A 111 14.11 14.28 -3.17
C GLU A 111 12.66 14.69 -3.07
N CYS A 112 11.84 14.39 -4.09
CA CYS A 112 10.40 14.60 -4.02
C CYS A 112 9.76 13.79 -2.88
N VAL A 113 10.13 12.52 -2.73
CA VAL A 113 9.66 11.66 -1.64
C VAL A 113 10.06 12.21 -0.28
N PHE A 114 11.31 12.66 -0.10
CA PHE A 114 11.73 13.29 1.15
C PHE A 114 11.00 14.59 1.45
N ARG A 115 10.76 15.42 0.44
CA ARG A 115 9.95 16.63 0.57
C ARG A 115 8.52 16.31 1.05
N ASP A 116 7.89 15.28 0.48
CA ASP A 116 6.56 14.85 0.89
C ASP A 116 6.55 14.25 2.31
N LEU A 117 7.54 13.40 2.65
CA LEU A 117 7.68 12.85 4.01
C LEU A 117 7.88 13.94 5.06
N SER A 118 8.61 15.03 4.71
CA SER A 118 8.90 16.14 5.62
C SER A 118 7.65 16.90 6.06
N GLN A 119 6.53 16.75 5.36
CA GLN A 119 5.23 17.28 5.79
C GLN A 119 4.65 16.53 7.01
N PHE A 120 5.12 15.31 7.28
CA PHE A 120 4.61 14.45 8.35
C PHE A 120 5.61 14.27 9.49
N TYR A 121 6.89 14.16 9.16
CA TYR A 121 8.01 14.01 10.10
C TYR A 121 9.34 14.31 9.42
N THR A 122 10.34 14.68 10.19
CA THR A 122 11.71 14.84 9.67
C THR A 122 12.31 13.48 9.34
N PRO A 123 12.69 13.21 8.06
CA PRO A 123 13.32 11.96 7.67
C PRO A 123 14.64 11.74 8.40
N LYS A 124 14.79 10.62 9.09
CA LYS A 124 15.98 10.24 9.87
C LYS A 124 16.36 8.80 9.61
N CYS A 125 17.63 8.46 9.80
CA CYS A 125 18.11 7.08 9.83
C CYS A 125 19.23 6.92 10.86
N TYR A 126 19.62 5.68 11.16
CA TYR A 126 20.75 5.41 12.05
C TYR A 126 22.06 5.64 11.31
N ASP A 127 22.97 6.41 11.92
CA ASP A 127 24.34 6.55 11.45
C ASP A 127 25.24 5.33 11.79
N ALA A 128 26.54 5.40 11.48
CA ALA A 128 27.48 4.33 11.80
C ALA A 128 27.73 4.21 13.32
N SER A 129 27.48 5.25 14.08
CA SER A 129 27.62 5.30 15.54
C SER A 129 26.34 4.88 16.30
N GLY A 130 25.26 4.59 15.55
CA GLY A 130 23.96 4.22 16.14
C GLY A 130 23.09 5.41 16.57
N ASN A 131 23.46 6.64 16.22
CA ASN A 131 22.61 7.80 16.46
C ASN A 131 21.54 7.94 15.38
N TYR A 132 20.34 8.42 15.77
CA TYR A 132 19.23 8.65 14.86
C TYR A 132 19.29 10.07 14.33
N VAL A 133 19.88 10.27 13.14
CA VAL A 133 20.21 11.56 12.55
C VAL A 133 19.39 11.83 11.29
N GLU A 134 19.22 13.10 10.95
CA GLU A 134 18.54 13.51 9.72
C GLU A 134 19.27 13.01 8.48
N THR A 135 18.52 12.66 7.45
CA THR A 135 19.07 12.17 6.20
C THR A 135 18.26 12.64 4.99
N ASN A 136 18.96 12.92 3.91
CA ASN A 136 18.42 13.13 2.56
C ASN A 136 18.94 12.06 1.57
N ASP A 137 19.60 11.01 2.08
CA ASP A 137 20.09 9.88 1.30
C ASP A 137 19.09 8.73 1.37
N MET A 138 18.35 8.51 0.28
CA MET A 138 17.34 7.45 0.17
C MET A 138 17.92 6.06 0.42
N LYS A 139 19.15 5.80 -0.05
CA LYS A 139 19.81 4.51 0.17
C LYS A 139 20.07 4.26 1.66
N GLN A 140 20.61 5.25 2.37
CA GLN A 140 20.81 5.14 3.82
C GLN A 140 19.49 4.99 4.56
N PHE A 141 18.46 5.75 4.14
CA PHE A 141 17.13 5.65 4.72
C PHE A 141 16.55 4.24 4.59
N ILE A 142 16.62 3.61 3.40
CA ILE A 142 16.13 2.24 3.19
C ILE A 142 16.97 1.21 3.97
N LEU A 143 18.29 1.36 3.98
CA LEU A 143 19.17 0.38 4.62
C LEU A 143 19.13 0.42 6.16
N LYS A 144 18.97 1.61 6.76
CA LYS A 144 19.22 1.83 8.19
C LYS A 144 18.01 2.32 8.99
N ASN A 145 16.82 2.40 8.38
CA ASN A 145 15.63 2.83 9.11
C ASN A 145 14.75 1.67 9.54
N SER A 146 13.74 1.98 10.38
CA SER A 146 12.68 1.03 10.70
C SER A 146 11.91 0.62 9.43
N PRO A 147 11.50 -0.66 9.30
CA PRO A 147 10.69 -1.12 8.18
C PRO A 147 9.43 -0.30 7.92
N PHE A 148 8.82 0.26 8.96
CA PHE A 148 7.60 1.06 8.86
C PHE A 148 7.82 2.36 8.07
N TYR A 149 8.94 3.06 8.33
CA TYR A 149 9.34 4.26 7.59
C TYR A 149 9.82 3.94 6.17
N VAL A 150 10.41 2.76 5.97
CA VAL A 150 10.72 2.28 4.62
C VAL A 150 9.44 2.13 3.80
N PHE A 151 8.37 1.61 4.39
CA PHE A 151 7.07 1.49 3.73
C PHE A 151 6.45 2.85 3.37
N ASP A 152 6.62 3.87 4.23
CA ASP A 152 6.19 5.25 3.91
C ASP A 152 6.84 5.74 2.61
N ALA A 153 8.16 5.53 2.47
CA ALA A 153 8.90 5.93 1.27
C ALA A 153 8.44 5.14 0.03
N LEU A 154 8.18 3.83 0.16
CA LEU A 154 7.73 3.00 -0.96
C LEU A 154 6.36 3.43 -1.48
N GLU A 155 5.42 3.80 -0.60
CA GLU A 155 4.11 4.31 -1.01
C GLU A 155 4.23 5.64 -1.78
N LEU A 156 5.10 6.53 -1.33
CA LEU A 156 5.33 7.78 -2.04
C LEU A 156 6.09 7.59 -3.36
N TYR A 157 6.98 6.60 -3.43
CA TYR A 157 7.69 6.31 -4.69
C TYR A 157 6.72 5.93 -5.82
N GLU A 158 5.66 5.16 -5.52
CA GLU A 158 4.62 4.81 -6.52
C GLU A 158 3.85 6.05 -6.98
N LYS A 159 3.59 7.01 -6.10
CA LYS A 159 2.95 8.29 -6.47
C LYS A 159 3.67 8.99 -7.61
N TYR A 160 5.00 8.86 -7.68
CA TYR A 160 5.86 9.43 -8.72
C TYR A 160 6.10 8.50 -9.91
N ASN A 161 5.60 7.24 -9.87
CA ASN A 161 5.77 6.21 -10.88
C ASN A 161 4.43 5.56 -11.23
N SER A 162 3.44 6.37 -11.59
CA SER A 162 2.03 6.02 -11.73
C SER A 162 1.66 5.09 -12.91
N ASP A 163 2.64 4.54 -13.62
CA ASP A 163 2.44 3.57 -14.71
C ASP A 163 2.16 2.12 -14.20
N GLY A 164 2.18 1.93 -12.88
CA GLY A 164 1.98 0.63 -12.23
C GLY A 164 3.17 -0.34 -12.35
N ALA A 165 4.24 0.01 -13.06
CA ALA A 165 5.39 -0.85 -13.24
C ALA A 165 6.20 -0.99 -11.94
N PHE A 166 6.30 0.08 -11.16
CA PHE A 166 6.94 0.06 -9.84
C PHE A 166 6.17 -0.86 -8.89
N ALA A 167 4.86 -0.69 -8.75
CA ALA A 167 3.99 -1.52 -7.91
C ALA A 167 4.11 -3.00 -8.27
N ALA A 168 4.10 -3.34 -9.56
CA ALA A 168 4.23 -4.72 -10.03
C ALA A 168 5.58 -5.34 -9.61
N GLN A 169 6.70 -4.60 -9.78
CA GLN A 169 8.03 -5.09 -9.40
C GLN A 169 8.21 -5.15 -7.88
N LEU A 170 7.66 -4.18 -7.13
CA LEU A 170 7.64 -4.20 -5.68
C LEU A 170 6.87 -5.41 -5.13
N ASN A 171 5.70 -5.72 -5.70
CA ASN A 171 4.91 -6.88 -5.33
C ASN A 171 5.64 -8.20 -5.62
N ALA A 172 6.33 -8.30 -6.77
CA ALA A 172 7.16 -9.45 -7.08
C ALA A 172 8.32 -9.61 -6.08
N LEU A 173 8.94 -8.49 -5.67
CA LEU A 173 10.02 -8.48 -4.69
C LEU A 173 9.53 -8.91 -3.30
N PHE A 174 8.35 -8.45 -2.88
CA PHE A 174 7.72 -8.87 -1.63
C PHE A 174 7.43 -10.37 -1.63
N LYS A 175 6.84 -10.88 -2.70
CA LYS A 175 6.59 -12.33 -2.86
C LYS A 175 7.89 -13.14 -2.78
N LEU A 176 8.95 -12.71 -3.47
CA LEU A 176 10.26 -13.38 -3.47
C LEU A 176 10.88 -13.45 -2.07
N ASN A 177 10.64 -12.45 -1.22
CA ASN A 177 11.18 -12.35 0.13
C ASN A 177 10.19 -12.78 1.22
N SER A 178 9.05 -13.39 0.86
CA SER A 178 8.00 -13.84 1.78
C SER A 178 7.48 -12.72 2.69
N ILE A 179 7.36 -11.51 2.15
CA ILE A 179 6.75 -10.37 2.83
C ILE A 179 5.25 -10.41 2.58
N ASN A 180 4.48 -10.50 3.66
CA ASN A 180 3.02 -10.58 3.61
C ASN A 180 2.36 -9.20 3.40
N TYR A 181 2.85 -8.46 2.42
CA TYR A 181 2.32 -7.18 1.98
C TYR A 181 2.25 -7.14 0.46
N LYS A 182 1.28 -6.42 -0.05
CA LYS A 182 1.18 -6.05 -1.47
C LYS A 182 0.89 -4.56 -1.60
N PHE A 183 1.35 -3.99 -2.69
CA PHE A 183 0.96 -2.65 -3.10
C PHE A 183 -0.34 -2.74 -3.89
N GLU A 184 -1.37 -2.06 -3.44
CA GLU A 184 -2.69 -2.04 -4.04
C GLU A 184 -3.36 -0.69 -3.79
N LEU A 185 -3.94 -0.09 -4.83
CA LEU A 185 -4.64 1.20 -4.76
C LEU A 185 -3.85 2.31 -4.05
N GLY A 186 -2.57 2.44 -4.37
CA GLY A 186 -1.71 3.49 -3.80
C GLY A 186 -1.21 3.22 -2.37
N ARG A 187 -1.45 2.03 -1.82
CA ARG A 187 -1.11 1.71 -0.42
C ARG A 187 -0.54 0.30 -0.27
N LEU A 188 0.27 0.12 0.75
CA LEU A 188 0.72 -1.20 1.20
C LEU A 188 -0.32 -1.81 2.12
N VAL A 189 -0.91 -2.93 1.68
CA VAL A 189 -1.92 -3.70 2.41
C VAL A 189 -1.34 -5.03 2.86
N ASN A 190 -1.71 -5.48 4.05
CA ASN A 190 -1.29 -6.78 4.57
C ASN A 190 -2.07 -7.89 3.84
N THR A 191 -1.35 -8.84 3.24
CA THR A 191 -1.97 -9.98 2.54
C THR A 191 -2.45 -11.08 3.49
N LEU A 192 -2.05 -11.02 4.76
CA LEU A 192 -2.59 -11.89 5.81
C LEU A 192 -3.88 -11.37 6.44
N ASP A 193 -4.29 -10.13 6.12
CA ASP A 193 -5.65 -9.68 6.42
C ASP A 193 -6.62 -10.42 5.49
N VAL A 194 -6.85 -11.69 5.82
CA VAL A 194 -7.92 -12.49 5.21
C VAL A 194 -9.23 -11.89 5.69
N SER A 195 -9.76 -10.94 4.95
CA SER A 195 -11.18 -10.64 5.05
C SER A 195 -11.92 -11.86 4.46
N ILE A 196 -12.36 -12.77 5.31
CA ILE A 196 -13.29 -13.82 4.88
C ILE A 196 -14.51 -13.06 4.36
N SER A 197 -14.79 -13.16 3.07
CA SER A 197 -15.90 -12.39 2.52
C SER A 197 -17.20 -12.89 3.16
N LYS A 198 -18.15 -11.98 3.42
CA LYS A 198 -19.48 -12.36 3.94
C LYS A 198 -20.16 -13.41 3.06
N ASN A 199 -19.85 -13.45 1.77
CA ASN A 199 -20.35 -14.45 0.83
C ASN A 199 -19.74 -15.83 1.10
N GLU A 200 -18.45 -15.92 1.44
CA GLU A 200 -17.79 -17.18 1.79
C GLU A 200 -18.34 -17.74 3.11
N ILE A 201 -18.53 -16.89 4.13
CA ILE A 201 -19.16 -17.31 5.37
C ILE A 201 -20.61 -17.75 5.13
N SER A 202 -21.35 -17.04 4.27
CA SER A 202 -22.75 -17.40 3.96
C SER A 202 -22.88 -18.73 3.22
N SER A 203 -21.85 -19.17 2.50
CA SER A 203 -21.80 -20.44 1.77
C SER A 203 -21.58 -21.65 2.69
N ILE A 204 -21.16 -21.45 3.93
CA ILE A 204 -20.98 -22.53 4.91
C ILE A 204 -22.34 -23.14 5.25
N SER A 205 -22.52 -24.38 4.91
CA SER A 205 -23.80 -25.12 5.11
C SER A 205 -24.00 -25.64 6.54
N GLU A 206 -22.91 -25.94 7.26
CA GLU A 206 -22.96 -26.44 8.63
C GLU A 206 -23.07 -25.26 9.62
N MET A 207 -24.24 -25.24 10.36
CA MET A 207 -24.62 -24.07 11.16
C MET A 207 -23.63 -23.76 12.28
N GLY A 208 -23.12 -24.74 13.01
CA GLY A 208 -22.21 -24.52 14.11
C GLY A 208 -20.79 -24.10 13.63
N LEU A 209 -20.33 -24.57 12.46
CA LEU A 209 -19.12 -24.09 11.85
C LEU A 209 -19.28 -22.62 11.41
N LYS A 210 -20.41 -22.31 10.79
CA LYS A 210 -20.76 -20.94 10.38
C LYS A 210 -20.77 -19.97 11.56
N GLU A 211 -21.34 -20.36 12.68
CA GLU A 211 -21.35 -19.55 13.91
C GLU A 211 -19.93 -19.27 14.41
N LEU A 212 -19.08 -20.29 14.50
CA LEU A 212 -17.70 -20.16 14.96
C LEU A 212 -16.87 -19.26 14.06
N VAL A 213 -17.01 -19.40 12.73
CA VAL A 213 -16.30 -18.54 11.77
C VAL A 213 -16.81 -17.08 11.84
N THR A 214 -18.14 -16.89 11.98
CA THR A 214 -18.74 -15.55 12.14
C THR A 214 -18.28 -14.88 13.43
N GLU A 215 -18.22 -15.62 14.54
CA GLU A 215 -17.67 -15.10 15.81
C GLU A 215 -16.19 -14.76 15.70
N ALA A 216 -15.40 -15.61 15.03
CA ALA A 216 -13.99 -15.36 14.81
C ALA A 216 -13.76 -14.06 14.02
N GLU A 217 -14.53 -13.84 12.94
CA GLU A 217 -14.48 -12.61 12.15
C GLU A 217 -14.83 -11.38 13.01
N ARG A 218 -15.90 -11.45 13.77
CA ARG A 218 -16.30 -10.37 14.67
C ARG A 218 -15.20 -10.02 15.67
N TYR A 219 -14.66 -11.02 16.39
CA TYR A 219 -13.58 -10.78 17.35
C TYR A 219 -12.29 -10.26 16.69
N TYR A 220 -12.03 -10.68 15.47
CA TYR A 220 -10.90 -10.15 14.70
C TYR A 220 -11.05 -8.66 14.42
N HIS A 221 -12.23 -8.22 13.96
CA HIS A 221 -12.55 -6.81 13.73
C HIS A 221 -12.59 -5.99 15.03
N ASP A 222 -13.03 -6.57 16.12
CA ASP A 222 -13.03 -5.95 17.47
C ASP A 222 -11.61 -5.92 18.08
N SER A 223 -10.55 -6.20 17.30
CA SER A 223 -9.15 -6.25 17.73
C SER A 223 -8.85 -7.29 18.83
N ASN A 224 -9.75 -8.21 19.08
CA ASN A 224 -9.55 -9.30 20.04
C ASN A 224 -9.04 -10.56 19.35
N LYS A 225 -7.82 -10.44 18.81
CA LYS A 225 -7.21 -11.47 17.94
C LYS A 225 -7.02 -12.82 18.65
N GLN A 226 -6.84 -12.83 19.98
CA GLN A 226 -6.68 -14.07 20.72
C GLN A 226 -7.99 -14.89 20.68
N ILE A 227 -9.13 -14.30 21.01
CA ILE A 227 -10.42 -14.99 20.97
C ILE A 227 -10.77 -15.37 19.51
N ALA A 228 -10.44 -14.52 18.53
CA ALA A 228 -10.66 -14.87 17.13
C ALA A 228 -9.91 -16.17 16.74
N VAL A 229 -8.64 -16.32 17.15
CA VAL A 229 -7.86 -17.54 16.91
C VAL A 229 -8.44 -18.75 17.66
N GLU A 230 -8.89 -18.59 18.88
CA GLU A 230 -9.55 -19.66 19.65
C GLU A 230 -10.81 -20.15 18.91
N LYS A 231 -11.65 -19.22 18.41
CA LYS A 231 -12.83 -19.57 17.62
C LYS A 231 -12.52 -20.27 16.30
N LEU A 232 -11.46 -19.85 15.60
CA LEU A 232 -11.00 -20.56 14.40
C LEU A 232 -10.47 -21.95 14.71
N TRP A 233 -9.81 -22.11 15.86
CA TRP A 233 -9.39 -23.42 16.32
C TRP A 233 -10.57 -24.35 16.62
N ASP A 234 -11.58 -23.85 17.31
CA ASP A 234 -12.83 -24.59 17.56
C ASP A 234 -13.51 -24.97 16.24
N ALA A 235 -13.52 -24.07 15.26
CA ALA A 235 -14.05 -24.35 13.92
C ALA A 235 -13.27 -25.47 13.22
N LEU A 236 -11.94 -25.46 13.30
CA LEU A 236 -11.08 -26.51 12.75
C LEU A 236 -11.33 -27.87 13.45
N GLU A 237 -11.43 -27.88 14.77
CA GLU A 237 -11.74 -29.12 15.52
C GLU A 237 -13.13 -29.67 15.13
N ARG A 238 -14.10 -28.79 14.90
CA ARG A 238 -15.44 -29.19 14.42
C ARG A 238 -15.38 -29.74 12.99
N LEU A 239 -14.61 -29.16 12.09
CA LEU A 239 -14.35 -29.71 10.76
C LEU A 239 -13.77 -31.11 10.79
N LYS A 240 -12.82 -31.40 11.68
CA LYS A 240 -12.23 -32.74 11.83
C LYS A 240 -13.25 -33.81 12.21
N THR A 241 -14.38 -33.43 12.75
CA THR A 241 -15.46 -34.34 13.09
C THR A 241 -16.62 -34.35 12.08
N TYR A 242 -16.54 -33.54 11.02
CA TYR A 242 -17.61 -33.36 10.05
C TYR A 242 -18.03 -34.66 9.39
N TYR A 243 -17.09 -35.54 9.10
CA TYR A 243 -17.39 -36.86 8.50
C TYR A 243 -17.61 -37.97 9.53
N SER A 244 -17.69 -37.64 10.82
CA SER A 244 -18.03 -38.64 11.86
C SER A 244 -19.52 -39.04 11.76
N PRO A 245 -19.88 -40.33 11.96
CA PRO A 245 -19.03 -41.46 12.34
C PRO A 245 -18.34 -42.22 11.18
N ALA A 246 -18.52 -41.78 9.94
CA ALA A 246 -18.03 -42.51 8.76
C ALA A 246 -16.49 -42.55 8.67
N LEU A 247 -15.80 -41.53 9.17
CA LEU A 247 -14.35 -41.45 9.23
C LEU A 247 -13.90 -41.05 10.63
N ASP A 248 -12.73 -41.54 11.05
CA ASP A 248 -12.07 -41.03 12.25
C ASP A 248 -11.50 -39.61 12.00
N LYS A 249 -11.05 -38.97 13.09
CA LYS A 249 -10.55 -37.58 13.02
C LYS A 249 -9.38 -37.39 12.05
N ALA A 250 -8.47 -38.35 11.96
CA ALA A 250 -7.28 -38.25 11.11
C ALA A 250 -7.66 -38.40 9.62
N HIS A 251 -8.48 -39.36 9.29
CA HIS A 251 -8.96 -39.56 7.91
C HIS A 251 -9.92 -38.46 7.47
N SER A 252 -10.73 -37.93 8.38
CA SER A 252 -11.59 -36.77 8.10
C SER A 252 -10.76 -35.52 7.80
N ALA A 253 -9.70 -35.25 8.57
CA ALA A 253 -8.81 -34.12 8.33
C ALA A 253 -8.08 -34.23 6.97
N ASN A 254 -7.56 -35.43 6.64
CA ASN A 254 -6.91 -35.67 5.35
C ASN A 254 -7.88 -35.45 4.18
N LYS A 255 -9.11 -35.94 4.30
CA LYS A 255 -10.11 -35.74 3.25
C LYS A 255 -10.48 -34.27 3.03
N ILE A 256 -10.53 -33.44 4.10
CA ILE A 256 -10.78 -32.00 3.99
C ILE A 256 -9.61 -31.26 3.29
N ILE A 257 -8.37 -31.78 3.45
CA ILE A 257 -7.19 -31.19 2.80
C ILE A 257 -7.11 -31.57 1.32
N ASP A 258 -7.61 -32.76 0.97
CA ASP A 258 -7.52 -33.32 -0.40
C ASP A 258 -8.70 -32.83 -1.29
N ASP A 259 -9.81 -32.41 -0.73
CA ASP A 259 -10.98 -31.81 -1.42
C ASP A 259 -10.80 -30.29 -1.63
#